data_e0702357bd263c09c5a96b3684acebc6
#
_entry.id   e0702357bd263c09c5a96b3684acebc6
#
_cell.length_a   1.000
_cell.length_b   1.000
_cell.length_c   1.000
_cell.angle_alpha   90.00
_cell.angle_beta   90.00
_cell.angle_gamma   90.00
#
_symmetry.space_group_name_H-M   'P 1'
#
loop_
_entity.id
_entity.type
_entity.pdbx_description
1 polymer ?
#
loop_
_entity_poly.entity_id
_entity_poly.type
_entity_poly.pdbx_seq_one_letter_code
_entity_poly.pdbx_strand_id
1 'polypeptide(L)'
;GKEYTYYYPSGLTSKDEETMEFLPAKTVEPKKHGVAYTYYEGKFKHTDQIASGTKVKEGTMKNISIQEAPAKDHFAYEFRTLINIPEKGVYRFYTYSDDGSKLFIDGKAIVDNDGSHNARIAKGKVALDAGFHELRVLYFEDYMGEALEVGVSSRKIKEAVLPEDWYYLPE
;
A
#
# COMPACT_ATOMS: atom_id res chain seq x y z
N GLY A 1 19.45 12.13 -23.90
CA GLY A 1 18.08 12.14 -24.32
C GLY A 1 17.20 12.95 -23.42
N LYS A 2 16.04 13.21 -23.88
CA LYS A 2 15.10 13.96 -23.10
C LYS A 2 14.50 13.13 -22.00
N GLU A 3 14.31 13.77 -20.90
CA GLU A 3 13.67 13.16 -19.77
C GLU A 3 12.16 13.29 -19.92
N TYR A 4 11.44 12.18 -19.83
CA TYR A 4 10.00 12.15 -20.06
C TYR A 4 9.17 11.84 -18.85
N THR A 5 9.78 11.78 -17.70
CA THR A 5 9.04 11.49 -16.46
C THR A 5 7.96 12.51 -16.17
N TYR A 6 8.13 13.73 -16.64
CA TYR A 6 7.10 14.75 -16.46
C TYR A 6 5.82 14.45 -17.25
N TYR A 7 5.83 13.46 -18.11
CA TYR A 7 4.60 13.01 -18.79
C TYR A 7 3.68 12.32 -17.82
N TYR A 8 4.22 11.78 -16.74
CA TYR A 8 3.40 11.08 -15.78
C TYR A 8 2.90 12.09 -14.76
N PRO A 9 1.56 12.29 -14.65
CA PRO A 9 1.04 13.34 -13.78
C PRO A 9 1.08 12.92 -12.31
N SER A 10 2.25 12.58 -11.83
CA SER A 10 2.44 12.15 -10.46
C SER A 10 2.58 13.32 -9.49
N GLY A 11 2.87 14.52 -10.00
CA GLY A 11 3.16 15.66 -9.15
C GLY A 11 4.54 15.62 -8.52
N LEU A 12 5.38 14.67 -8.93
CA LEU A 12 6.74 14.52 -8.40
C LEU A 12 7.72 15.39 -9.20
N THR A 13 8.66 16.02 -8.50
CA THR A 13 9.65 16.91 -9.11
C THR A 13 11.04 16.59 -8.58
N SER A 14 12.06 17.12 -9.27
CA SER A 14 13.43 16.99 -8.78
C SER A 14 13.61 17.68 -7.43
N LYS A 15 12.82 18.70 -7.15
CA LYS A 15 12.87 19.40 -5.87
C LYS A 15 12.46 18.50 -4.72
N ASP A 16 11.52 17.58 -4.96
CA ASP A 16 11.17 16.59 -3.94
C ASP A 16 12.39 15.77 -3.54
N GLU A 17 13.20 15.37 -4.52
CA GLU A 17 14.40 14.59 -4.24
C GLU A 17 15.46 15.39 -3.48
N GLU A 18 15.49 16.71 -3.64
CA GLU A 18 16.42 17.58 -2.95
C GLU A 18 16.00 17.89 -1.52
N THR A 19 14.70 17.90 -1.25
CA THR A 19 14.17 18.41 0.02
C THR A 19 13.63 17.33 0.95
N MET A 20 13.22 16.17 0.43
CA MET A 20 12.67 15.12 1.25
C MET A 20 13.76 14.26 1.88
N GLU A 21 13.51 13.81 3.10
CA GLU A 21 14.41 12.90 3.79
C GLU A 21 14.16 11.46 3.31
N PHE A 22 15.22 10.82 2.85
CA PHE A 22 15.13 9.44 2.34
C PHE A 22 15.14 8.45 3.50
N LEU A 23 14.18 7.53 3.47
CA LEU A 23 14.14 6.44 4.44
C LEU A 23 15.14 5.36 4.03
N PRO A 24 15.99 4.91 4.96
CA PRO A 24 16.96 3.87 4.64
C PRO A 24 16.28 2.53 4.44
N ALA A 25 16.85 1.71 3.56
CA ALA A 25 16.37 0.36 3.36
C ALA A 25 16.72 -0.52 4.56
N LYS A 26 15.93 -1.57 4.77
CA LYS A 26 16.19 -2.55 5.81
C LYS A 26 17.29 -3.51 5.36
N THR A 27 18.11 -3.93 6.33
CA THR A 27 19.17 -4.91 6.07
C THR A 27 18.62 -6.33 6.24
N VAL A 28 17.75 -6.71 5.33
CA VAL A 28 17.11 -8.04 5.32
C VAL A 28 17.27 -8.65 3.94
N GLU A 29 17.17 -9.97 3.88
CA GLU A 29 17.28 -10.70 2.63
C GLU A 29 16.12 -11.69 2.52
N PRO A 30 14.91 -11.20 2.30
CA PRO A 30 13.74 -12.07 2.18
C PRO A 30 13.89 -12.96 0.94
N LYS A 31 13.37 -14.17 1.03
CA LYS A 31 13.59 -15.18 -0.02
C LYS A 31 12.35 -15.51 -0.81
N LYS A 32 11.17 -15.25 -0.26
CA LYS A 32 9.92 -15.64 -0.90
C LYS A 32 9.08 -14.41 -1.23
N HIS A 33 8.54 -14.41 -2.42
CA HIS A 33 7.56 -13.39 -2.81
C HIS A 33 6.24 -13.63 -2.09
N GLY A 34 5.53 -12.56 -1.83
CA GLY A 34 4.18 -12.64 -1.31
C GLY A 34 3.83 -11.54 -0.31
N VAL A 35 2.59 -11.62 0.14
CA VAL A 35 2.00 -10.69 1.10
C VAL A 35 1.38 -11.51 2.21
N ALA A 36 1.72 -11.19 3.44
CA ALA A 36 1.05 -11.79 4.60
C ALA A 36 -0.19 -10.99 4.92
N TYR A 37 -1.27 -11.64 5.32
CA TYR A 37 -2.50 -10.95 5.66
C TYR A 37 -3.16 -11.51 6.90
N THR A 38 -3.92 -10.65 7.55
CA THR A 38 -4.87 -11.04 8.59
C THR A 38 -6.23 -10.51 8.15
N TYR A 39 -7.24 -11.38 8.19
CA TYR A 39 -8.61 -11.05 7.80
C TYR A 39 -9.49 -11.00 9.04
N TYR A 40 -10.27 -9.93 9.13
CA TYR A 40 -11.14 -9.64 10.26
C TYR A 40 -12.58 -9.48 9.81
N GLU A 41 -13.52 -9.75 10.70
CA GLU A 41 -14.93 -9.39 10.49
C GLU A 41 -15.40 -8.49 11.61
N GLY A 42 -16.29 -7.58 11.27
CA GLY A 42 -16.82 -6.60 12.18
C GLY A 42 -17.29 -5.35 11.44
N LYS A 43 -17.88 -4.44 12.19
CA LYS A 43 -18.33 -3.17 11.64
C LYS A 43 -17.30 -2.11 11.95
N PHE A 44 -16.71 -1.56 10.91
CA PHE A 44 -15.63 -0.58 11.02
C PHE A 44 -16.02 0.72 10.35
N LYS A 45 -15.63 1.84 10.94
CA LYS A 45 -15.77 3.17 10.37
C LYS A 45 -14.41 3.81 10.11
N HIS A 46 -13.38 3.29 10.74
CA HIS A 46 -11.99 3.78 10.60
C HIS A 46 -11.04 2.62 10.69
N THR A 47 -9.89 2.75 10.03
CA THR A 47 -8.89 1.69 10.00
C THR A 47 -8.31 1.36 11.37
N ASP A 48 -8.29 2.32 12.30
CA ASP A 48 -7.76 2.06 13.64
C ASP A 48 -8.66 1.15 14.48
N GLN A 49 -9.86 0.86 14.02
CA GLN A 49 -10.78 -0.06 14.68
C GLN A 49 -10.56 -1.51 14.28
N ILE A 50 -9.81 -1.76 13.21
CA ILE A 50 -9.67 -3.11 12.63
C ILE A 50 -9.12 -4.10 13.66
N ALA A 51 -8.12 -3.70 14.43
CA ALA A 51 -7.50 -4.57 15.42
C ALA A 51 -8.46 -5.05 16.51
N SER A 52 -9.58 -4.34 16.72
CA SER A 52 -10.60 -4.74 17.69
C SER A 52 -11.67 -5.64 17.09
N GLY A 53 -11.61 -5.91 15.80
CA GLY A 53 -12.53 -6.81 15.13
C GLY A 53 -12.24 -8.27 15.45
N THR A 54 -13.09 -9.15 14.94
CA THR A 54 -12.92 -10.59 15.12
C THR A 54 -11.93 -11.11 14.08
N LYS A 55 -10.79 -11.58 14.55
CA LYS A 55 -9.79 -12.21 13.68
C LYS A 55 -10.33 -13.57 13.22
N VAL A 56 -10.53 -13.74 11.93
CA VAL A 56 -11.13 -14.94 11.36
C VAL A 56 -10.07 -15.86 10.77
N LYS A 57 -9.11 -15.31 10.03
CA LYS A 57 -8.04 -16.13 9.46
C LYS A 57 -6.85 -15.28 9.09
N GLU A 58 -5.74 -15.93 8.85
CA GLU A 58 -4.53 -15.30 8.34
C GLU A 58 -3.83 -16.23 7.37
N GLY A 59 -2.98 -15.69 6.54
CA GLY A 59 -2.27 -16.46 5.53
C GLY A 59 -1.40 -15.59 4.67
N THR A 60 -1.14 -16.06 3.45
CA THR A 60 -0.34 -15.33 2.48
C THR A 60 -1.04 -15.33 1.13
N MET A 61 -0.71 -14.34 0.32
CA MET A 61 -1.20 -14.23 -1.05
C MET A 61 -0.11 -13.63 -1.93
N LYS A 62 -0.29 -13.69 -3.25
CA LYS A 62 0.73 -13.22 -4.20
C LYS A 62 0.79 -11.70 -4.30
N ASN A 63 -0.34 -11.04 -4.15
CA ASN A 63 -0.45 -9.59 -4.21
C ASN A 63 -1.55 -9.16 -3.25
N ILE A 64 -1.70 -7.86 -3.07
CA ILE A 64 -2.75 -7.32 -2.21
C ILE A 64 -4.08 -7.44 -2.96
N SER A 65 -5.01 -8.20 -2.40
CA SER A 65 -6.31 -8.46 -3.02
C SER A 65 -7.36 -8.75 -1.97
N ILE A 66 -8.59 -8.33 -2.25
CA ILE A 66 -9.76 -8.62 -1.42
C ILE A 66 -10.74 -9.56 -2.11
N GLN A 67 -10.36 -10.11 -3.27
CA GLN A 67 -11.27 -10.90 -4.09
C GLN A 67 -11.73 -12.19 -3.42
N GLU A 68 -10.93 -12.73 -2.51
CA GLU A 68 -11.26 -13.98 -1.82
C GLU A 68 -11.82 -13.75 -0.42
N ALA A 69 -12.26 -12.54 -0.11
CA ALA A 69 -12.85 -12.26 1.19
C ALA A 69 -14.10 -13.13 1.39
N PRO A 70 -14.19 -13.85 2.53
CA PRO A 70 -15.35 -14.69 2.80
C PRO A 70 -16.67 -13.93 2.90
N ALA A 71 -16.66 -12.74 3.49
CA ALA A 71 -17.85 -11.89 3.61
C ALA A 71 -17.86 -10.85 2.53
N LYS A 72 -19.03 -10.30 2.22
CA LYS A 72 -19.20 -9.21 1.25
C LYS A 72 -19.16 -7.85 1.92
N ASP A 73 -19.63 -7.77 3.16
CA ASP A 73 -19.68 -6.54 3.92
C ASP A 73 -19.15 -6.79 5.32
N HIS A 74 -18.75 -5.71 6.00
CA HIS A 74 -18.34 -5.75 7.41
C HIS A 74 -17.12 -6.63 7.62
N PHE A 75 -16.08 -6.38 6.83
CA PHE A 75 -14.83 -7.10 6.98
C PHE A 75 -13.64 -6.15 6.81
N ALA A 76 -12.46 -6.64 7.16
CA ALA A 76 -11.25 -5.86 7.05
C ALA A 76 -10.05 -6.76 6.81
N TYR A 77 -9.00 -6.17 6.29
CA TYR A 77 -7.70 -6.82 6.09
C TYR A 77 -6.59 -5.95 6.66
N GLU A 78 -5.60 -6.61 7.21
CA GLU A 78 -4.27 -6.02 7.37
C GLU A 78 -3.32 -6.80 6.47
N PHE A 79 -2.68 -6.10 5.54
CA PHE A 79 -1.67 -6.68 4.65
C PHE A 79 -0.30 -6.22 5.10
N ARG A 80 0.66 -7.14 5.14
CA ARG A 80 2.05 -6.87 5.52
C ARG A 80 2.98 -7.54 4.51
N THR A 81 3.94 -6.78 4.03
CA THR A 81 4.91 -7.28 3.06
C THR A 81 6.17 -6.43 3.14
N LEU A 82 7.24 -6.91 2.52
CA LEU A 82 8.42 -6.11 2.23
C LEU A 82 8.39 -5.81 0.75
N ILE A 83 8.55 -4.54 0.39
CA ILE A 83 8.63 -4.17 -1.03
C ILE A 83 10.07 -3.86 -1.39
N ASN A 84 10.50 -4.38 -2.53
CA ASN A 84 11.85 -4.15 -3.04
C ASN A 84 11.86 -2.95 -3.97
N ILE A 85 12.35 -1.82 -3.46
CA ILE A 85 12.40 -0.56 -4.22
C ILE A 85 13.59 -0.65 -5.18
N PRO A 86 13.36 -0.51 -6.50
CA PRO A 86 14.42 -0.77 -7.48
C PRO A 86 15.52 0.26 -7.51
N GLU A 87 15.22 1.52 -7.23
CA GLU A 87 16.26 2.56 -7.18
C GLU A 87 15.86 3.68 -6.26
N LYS A 88 16.85 4.34 -5.70
CA LYS A 88 16.64 5.48 -4.80
C LYS A 88 15.85 6.56 -5.51
N GLY A 89 14.82 7.08 -4.86
CA GLY A 89 14.02 8.15 -5.44
C GLY A 89 12.81 8.47 -4.60
N VAL A 90 12.04 9.46 -5.07
CA VAL A 90 10.76 9.79 -4.47
C VAL A 90 9.68 9.03 -5.21
N TYR A 91 8.86 8.35 -4.43
CA TYR A 91 7.76 7.53 -4.94
C TYR A 91 6.44 8.09 -4.45
N ARG A 92 5.43 7.97 -5.27
CA ARG A 92 4.06 8.31 -4.88
C ARG A 92 3.24 7.03 -4.86
N PHE A 93 2.74 6.68 -3.69
CA PHE A 93 1.84 5.53 -3.54
C PHE A 93 0.41 6.00 -3.55
N TYR A 94 -0.50 5.12 -3.93
CA TYR A 94 -1.92 5.39 -3.85
C TYR A 94 -2.67 4.16 -3.35
N THR A 95 -3.83 4.41 -2.75
CA THR A 95 -4.86 3.40 -2.59
C THR A 95 -6.11 3.91 -3.30
N TYR A 96 -6.76 3.00 -4.02
CA TYR A 96 -8.10 3.22 -4.55
C TYR A 96 -8.97 2.24 -3.79
N SER A 97 -9.90 2.73 -3.00
CA SER A 97 -10.63 1.82 -2.13
C SER A 97 -12.06 2.28 -1.84
N ASP A 98 -12.86 1.30 -1.59
CA ASP A 98 -14.22 1.37 -1.08
C ASP A 98 -14.29 0.26 -0.02
N ASP A 99 -14.40 0.50 1.28
CA ASP A 99 -14.44 1.82 1.90
C ASP A 99 -13.04 2.33 2.21
N GLY A 100 -12.65 2.38 3.47
CA GLY A 100 -11.46 3.06 3.92
C GLY A 100 -10.19 2.24 3.85
N SER A 101 -9.08 2.94 3.69
CA SER A 101 -7.76 2.32 3.67
C SER A 101 -6.69 3.29 4.15
N LYS A 102 -5.59 2.73 4.63
CA LYS A 102 -4.36 3.46 4.94
C LYS A 102 -3.17 2.63 4.48
N LEU A 103 -2.14 3.34 4.03
CA LEU A 103 -0.91 2.70 3.58
C LEU A 103 0.26 3.28 4.38
N PHE A 104 1.08 2.40 4.94
CA PHE A 104 2.24 2.77 5.74
C PHE A 104 3.51 2.23 5.08
N ILE A 105 4.55 3.04 5.05
CA ILE A 105 5.90 2.63 4.64
C ILE A 105 6.80 2.81 5.86
N ASP A 106 7.47 1.73 6.26
CA ASP A 106 8.37 1.73 7.42
C ASP A 106 7.71 2.36 8.65
N GLY A 107 6.42 2.06 8.84
CA GLY A 107 5.65 2.53 9.99
C GLY A 107 5.09 3.94 9.85
N LYS A 108 5.39 4.65 8.76
CA LYS A 108 4.87 6.01 8.56
C LYS A 108 3.64 5.97 7.67
N ALA A 109 2.58 6.67 8.06
CA ALA A 109 1.37 6.78 7.27
C ALA A 109 1.66 7.67 6.06
N ILE A 110 1.66 7.07 4.88
CA ILE A 110 1.95 7.76 3.62
C ILE A 110 0.66 8.10 2.88
N VAL A 111 -0.31 7.16 2.89
CA VAL A 111 -1.60 7.38 2.23
C VAL A 111 -2.71 7.26 3.26
N ASP A 112 -3.54 8.29 3.33
CA ASP A 112 -4.70 8.30 4.21
C ASP A 112 -5.96 8.39 3.35
N ASN A 113 -6.65 7.26 3.23
CA ASN A 113 -7.90 7.14 2.50
C ASN A 113 -8.96 6.54 3.42
N ASP A 114 -8.88 6.94 4.69
CA ASP A 114 -9.67 6.36 5.76
C ASP A 114 -11.13 6.83 5.74
N GLY A 115 -11.94 6.14 6.52
CA GLY A 115 -13.35 6.48 6.67
C GLY A 115 -14.25 5.63 5.80
N SER A 116 -15.53 5.70 6.10
CA SER A 116 -16.56 4.99 5.34
C SER A 116 -16.92 5.86 4.14
N HIS A 117 -16.64 5.39 2.94
CA HIS A 117 -16.85 6.18 1.72
C HIS A 117 -16.94 5.29 0.48
N ASN A 118 -17.50 5.85 -0.57
CA ASN A 118 -17.50 5.19 -1.88
C ASN A 118 -16.09 5.12 -2.45
N ALA A 119 -15.93 4.38 -3.53
CA ALA A 119 -14.62 4.21 -4.16
C ALA A 119 -14.00 5.57 -4.47
N ARG A 120 -12.78 5.75 -3.98
CA ARG A 120 -12.00 6.96 -4.24
C ARG A 120 -10.51 6.67 -4.09
N ILE A 121 -9.71 7.54 -4.66
CA ILE A 121 -8.26 7.41 -4.65
C ILE A 121 -7.64 8.45 -3.71
N ALA A 122 -6.61 8.04 -2.99
CA ALA A 122 -5.78 8.96 -2.22
C ALA A 122 -4.32 8.61 -2.48
N LYS A 123 -3.45 9.62 -2.42
CA LYS A 123 -2.04 9.47 -2.80
C LYS A 123 -1.13 10.12 -1.77
N GLY A 124 0.10 9.64 -1.68
CA GLY A 124 1.10 10.23 -0.80
C GLY A 124 2.51 9.98 -1.32
N LYS A 125 3.42 10.91 -1.02
CA LYS A 125 4.82 10.85 -1.44
C LYS A 125 5.70 10.37 -0.32
N VAL A 126 6.77 9.65 -0.67
CA VAL A 126 7.80 9.22 0.26
C VAL A 126 9.11 9.07 -0.50
N ALA A 127 10.21 9.46 0.13
CA ALA A 127 11.55 9.31 -0.44
C ALA A 127 12.17 8.03 0.13
N LEU A 128 12.64 7.16 -0.74
CA LEU A 128 13.10 5.82 -0.35
C LEU A 128 14.47 5.51 -0.95
N ASP A 129 15.36 4.96 -0.12
CA ASP A 129 16.57 4.34 -0.64
C ASP A 129 16.19 3.03 -1.38
N ALA A 130 17.03 2.60 -2.30
CA ALA A 130 16.83 1.32 -2.98
C ALA A 130 16.93 0.18 -1.96
N GLY A 131 16.11 -0.85 -2.15
CA GLY A 131 16.09 -2.02 -1.28
C GLY A 131 14.76 -2.21 -0.60
N PHE A 132 14.76 -2.96 0.49
CA PHE A 132 13.51 -3.41 1.12
C PHE A 132 12.97 -2.42 2.13
N HIS A 133 11.66 -2.19 2.05
CA HIS A 133 10.91 -1.36 2.99
C HIS A 133 9.65 -2.09 3.40
N GLU A 134 9.24 -1.90 4.65
CA GLU A 134 7.97 -2.46 5.11
C GLU A 134 6.81 -1.73 4.47
N LEU A 135 5.87 -2.48 3.92
CA LEU A 135 4.59 -1.96 3.45
C LEU A 135 3.49 -2.60 4.29
N ARG A 136 2.65 -1.78 4.85
CA ARG A 136 1.47 -2.23 5.59
C ARG A 136 0.26 -1.50 5.05
N VAL A 137 -0.77 -2.25 4.71
CA VAL A 137 -2.03 -1.67 4.22
C VAL A 137 -3.15 -2.15 5.10
N LEU A 138 -3.95 -1.21 5.58
CA LEU A 138 -5.19 -1.49 6.30
C LEU A 138 -6.35 -1.15 5.39
N TYR A 139 -7.35 -2.03 5.34
CA TYR A 139 -8.54 -1.85 4.51
C TYR A 139 -9.76 -2.38 5.23
N PHE A 140 -10.87 -1.66 5.14
CA PHE A 140 -12.14 -2.20 5.61
C PHE A 140 -13.27 -1.92 4.63
N GLU A 141 -14.24 -2.81 4.65
CA GLU A 141 -15.48 -2.71 3.90
C GLU A 141 -16.61 -2.57 4.90
N ASP A 142 -17.31 -1.42 4.85
CA ASP A 142 -18.41 -1.16 5.75
C ASP A 142 -19.70 -1.70 5.15
N TYR A 143 -20.12 -1.16 3.99
CA TYR A 143 -21.44 -1.47 3.47
C TYR A 143 -21.51 -1.18 1.98
N MET A 144 -21.98 -2.13 1.20
CA MET A 144 -22.18 -2.03 -0.26
C MET A 144 -20.88 -1.69 -1.00
N GLY A 145 -20.64 -2.27 -2.12
CA GLY A 145 -19.50 -1.97 -2.94
C GLY A 145 -18.15 -2.22 -2.25
N GLU A 146 -17.26 -2.93 -2.88
CA GLU A 146 -15.95 -3.26 -2.32
C GLU A 146 -14.89 -3.15 -3.41
N ALA A 147 -13.80 -2.48 -3.09
CA ALA A 147 -12.69 -2.33 -4.01
C ALA A 147 -11.42 -2.00 -3.23
N LEU A 148 -10.31 -2.54 -3.69
CA LEU A 148 -9.00 -2.16 -3.18
C LEU A 148 -7.97 -2.34 -4.28
N GLU A 149 -7.24 -1.26 -4.56
CA GLU A 149 -6.08 -1.31 -5.44
C GLU A 149 -4.98 -0.49 -4.80
N VAL A 150 -3.77 -1.03 -4.81
CA VAL A 150 -2.58 -0.35 -4.28
C VAL A 150 -1.60 -0.17 -5.42
N GLY A 151 -1.13 1.04 -5.61
CA GLY A 151 -0.24 1.33 -6.70
C GLY A 151 0.84 2.34 -6.39
N VAL A 152 1.65 2.60 -7.38
CA VAL A 152 2.86 3.42 -7.23
C VAL A 152 3.17 4.15 -8.53
N SER A 153 3.82 5.31 -8.38
CA SER A 153 4.46 6.01 -9.48
C SER A 153 5.72 6.68 -8.98
N SER A 154 6.60 7.02 -9.90
CA SER A 154 7.77 7.85 -9.62
C SER A 154 8.04 8.70 -10.85
N ARG A 155 9.13 9.47 -10.83
CA ARG A 155 9.51 10.23 -12.03
C ARG A 155 9.85 9.31 -13.21
N LYS A 156 10.18 8.04 -12.93
CA LYS A 156 10.56 7.07 -13.96
C LYS A 156 9.55 5.93 -14.12
N ILE A 157 8.60 5.81 -13.22
CA ILE A 157 7.61 4.73 -13.24
C ILE A 157 6.24 5.35 -13.42
N LYS A 158 5.58 4.96 -14.52
CA LYS A 158 4.21 5.38 -14.78
C LYS A 158 3.29 4.79 -13.71
N GLU A 159 2.32 5.57 -13.27
CA GLU A 159 1.36 5.13 -12.26
C GLU A 159 0.67 3.84 -12.66
N ALA A 160 0.76 2.85 -11.81
CA ALA A 160 0.17 1.53 -12.03
C ALA A 160 0.11 0.77 -10.71
N VAL A 161 -0.62 -0.35 -10.73
CA VAL A 161 -0.65 -1.28 -9.62
C VAL A 161 0.78 -1.70 -9.28
N LEU A 162 1.07 -1.85 -7.98
CA LEU A 162 2.37 -2.31 -7.53
C LEU A 162 2.74 -3.64 -8.22
N PRO A 163 3.93 -3.72 -8.82
CA PRO A 163 4.36 -4.96 -9.48
C PRO A 163 4.41 -6.12 -8.48
N GLU A 164 3.91 -7.27 -8.89
CA GLU A 164 3.84 -8.44 -8.02
C GLU A 164 5.23 -8.89 -7.56
N ASP A 165 6.24 -8.72 -8.38
CA ASP A 165 7.60 -9.11 -8.04
C ASP A 165 8.29 -8.17 -7.04
N TRP A 166 7.66 -7.07 -6.65
CA TRP A 166 8.18 -6.21 -5.58
C TRP A 166 7.89 -6.80 -4.20
N TYR A 167 6.84 -7.62 -4.10
CA TYR A 167 6.36 -8.12 -2.80
C TYR A 167 7.19 -9.31 -2.33
N TYR A 168 7.67 -9.23 -1.09
CA TYR A 168 8.38 -10.33 -0.43
C TYR A 168 7.77 -10.54 0.95
N LEU A 169 7.67 -11.81 1.33
CA LEU A 169 7.12 -12.17 2.64
C LEU A 169 8.07 -11.69 3.74
N PRO A 170 7.54 -11.01 4.76
CA PRO A 170 8.36 -10.66 5.93
C PRO A 170 8.75 -11.95 6.66
N GLU A 171 9.99 -12.01 7.11
CA GLU A 171 10.48 -13.19 7.83
C GLU A 171 10.63 -12.91 9.31
#